data_9978015d71f61e9f8b527645eecca6d3
#
_entry.id   9978015d71f61e9f8b527645eecca6d3
#
_cell.length_a   1.000
_cell.length_b   1.000
_cell.length_c   1.000
_cell.angle_alpha   90.00
_cell.angle_beta   90.00
_cell.angle_gamma   90.00
#
_symmetry.space_group_name_H-M   'P 1'
#
loop_
_entity.id
_entity.type
_entity.pdbx_description
1 polymer ?
#
loop_
_entity_poly.entity_id
_entity_poly.type
_entity_poly.pdbx_seq_one_letter_code
_entity_poly.pdbx_strand_id
1 'polypeptide(L)'
;TITQEMEIAAVYAIAELAQAEQSEVVAAAYAGEPLVFGPEYLIPKPFDPRLMIKIAPAVAKAAADSGVALRPIADMEAYQERLQSFVYASGTTMKPIYTAAKKGLKKRVAYSEGEDERVLRAAQIVSDEGLARPTLIGRPAVIAERIEDFGLRLKEGLDYEVVNVEQDDRYRDFWQTYHRMTERKGITVQVAKIEMRRRLSLIGAMSVSYTHLTLPTNREV
;
A
#
# COMPACT_ATOMS: atom_id res chain seq x y z
N THR A 1 0.12 25.80 28.79
CA THR A 1 0.76 24.76 29.63
C THR A 1 0.84 23.49 28.81
N ILE A 2 2.02 22.87 28.74
CA ILE A 2 2.19 21.56 28.15
C ILE A 2 1.82 20.53 29.23
N THR A 3 0.97 19.56 28.89
CA THR A 3 0.56 18.49 29.81
C THR A 3 1.27 17.19 29.49
N GLN A 4 1.30 16.27 30.44
CA GLN A 4 1.92 14.96 30.24
C GLN A 4 1.22 14.16 29.14
N GLU A 5 -0.08 14.30 28.97
CA GLU A 5 -0.86 13.65 27.91
C GLU A 5 -0.41 14.14 26.52
N MET A 6 -0.10 15.44 26.39
CA MET A 6 0.42 16.00 25.15
C MET A 6 1.82 15.46 24.83
N GLU A 7 2.69 15.32 25.82
CA GLU A 7 4.03 14.72 25.66
C GLU A 7 3.93 13.26 25.24
N ILE A 8 3.09 12.49 25.93
CA ILE A 8 2.84 11.08 25.60
C ILE A 8 2.29 10.92 24.18
N ALA A 9 1.34 11.77 23.78
CA ALA A 9 0.79 11.74 22.42
C ALA A 9 1.86 12.01 21.35
N ALA A 10 2.79 12.94 21.63
CA ALA A 10 3.91 13.21 20.73
C ALA A 10 4.84 11.99 20.62
N VAL A 11 5.17 11.34 21.76
CA VAL A 11 6.04 10.16 21.81
C VAL A 11 5.44 9.01 20.98
N TYR A 12 4.16 8.72 21.15
CA TYR A 12 3.49 7.68 20.36
C TYR A 12 3.47 8.00 18.87
N ALA A 13 3.16 9.24 18.50
CA ALA A 13 3.16 9.65 17.09
C ALA A 13 4.55 9.53 16.44
N ILE A 14 5.61 9.83 17.18
CA ILE A 14 7.00 9.66 16.73
C ILE A 14 7.35 8.18 16.61
N ALA A 15 6.97 7.35 17.58
CA ALA A 15 7.23 5.91 17.58
C ALA A 15 6.52 5.20 16.42
N GLU A 16 5.26 5.54 16.19
CA GLU A 16 4.49 5.01 15.04
C GLU A 16 5.14 5.40 13.71
N LEU A 17 5.59 6.65 13.59
CA LEU A 17 6.22 7.12 12.37
C LEU A 17 7.60 6.48 12.14
N ALA A 18 8.37 6.20 13.19
CA ALA A 18 9.64 5.48 13.07
C ALA A 18 9.47 4.06 12.53
N GLN A 19 8.33 3.42 12.84
CA GLN A 19 7.98 2.08 12.37
C GLN A 19 7.30 2.08 11.00
N ALA A 20 6.82 3.23 10.54
CA ALA A 20 6.18 3.33 9.23
C ALA A 20 7.21 3.23 8.10
N GLU A 21 6.78 2.69 6.95
CA GLU A 21 7.63 2.63 5.76
C GLU A 21 8.10 4.02 5.34
N GLN A 22 9.35 4.12 4.91
CA GLN A 22 9.97 5.38 4.51
C GLN A 22 9.31 5.97 3.26
N SER A 23 9.16 7.29 3.22
CA SER A 23 8.77 7.97 2.00
C SER A 23 9.99 8.15 1.07
N GLU A 24 9.75 8.13 -0.26
CA GLU A 24 10.79 8.38 -1.24
C GLU A 24 11.50 9.72 -1.03
N VAL A 25 10.79 10.74 -0.52
CA VAL A 25 11.35 12.05 -0.22
C VAL A 25 12.40 11.96 0.89
N VAL A 26 12.13 11.19 1.93
CA VAL A 26 13.08 10.97 3.04
C VAL A 26 14.24 10.12 2.56
N ALA A 27 13.97 9.04 1.85
CA ALA A 27 15.00 8.17 1.28
C ALA A 27 15.96 8.94 0.35
N ALA A 28 15.43 9.84 -0.48
CA ALA A 28 16.24 10.69 -1.35
C ALA A 28 17.09 11.72 -0.58
N ALA A 29 16.54 12.28 0.50
CA ALA A 29 17.25 13.28 1.33
C ALA A 29 18.40 12.66 2.15
N TYR A 30 18.30 11.37 2.48
CA TYR A 30 19.27 10.65 3.31
C TYR A 30 19.87 9.46 2.54
N ALA A 31 20.15 9.62 1.26
CA ALA A 31 20.68 8.59 0.36
C ALA A 31 21.91 7.88 0.96
N GLY A 32 21.82 6.56 1.08
CA GLY A 32 22.88 5.70 1.59
C GLY A 32 22.81 5.34 3.08
N GLU A 33 21.81 5.85 3.83
CA GLU A 33 21.56 5.42 5.20
C GLU A 33 20.46 4.36 5.24
N PRO A 34 20.62 3.26 6.01
CA PRO A 34 19.54 2.32 6.25
C PRO A 34 18.51 2.99 7.17
N LEU A 35 17.34 3.31 6.64
CA LEU A 35 16.26 3.97 7.37
C LEU A 35 15.18 2.95 7.79
N VAL A 36 15.59 1.79 8.29
CA VAL A 36 14.70 0.73 8.78
C VAL A 36 14.65 0.80 10.30
N PHE A 37 13.45 0.68 10.88
CA PHE A 37 13.28 0.68 12.33
C PHE A 37 14.16 -0.38 13.00
N GLY A 38 14.96 0.05 13.95
CA GLY A 38 15.93 -0.79 14.65
C GLY A 38 16.82 0.03 15.56
N PRO A 39 17.88 -0.57 16.14
CA PRO A 39 18.79 0.12 17.09
C PRO A 39 19.39 1.42 16.54
N GLU A 40 19.63 1.49 15.23
CA GLU A 40 20.21 2.65 14.55
C GLU A 40 19.17 3.67 14.07
N TYR A 41 17.87 3.30 14.09
CA TYR A 41 16.78 4.16 13.64
C TYR A 41 15.55 4.02 14.54
N LEU A 42 15.62 4.65 15.73
CA LEU A 42 14.54 4.67 16.72
C LEU A 42 13.64 5.90 16.58
N ILE A 43 14.14 6.96 15.97
CA ILE A 43 13.46 8.25 15.82
C ILE A 43 13.53 8.67 14.36
N PRO A 44 12.41 9.12 13.76
CA PRO A 44 12.41 9.63 12.39
C PRO A 44 13.39 10.78 12.20
N LYS A 45 13.94 10.89 10.99
CA LYS A 45 14.88 11.99 10.67
C LYS A 45 14.16 13.35 10.72
N PRO A 46 14.84 14.43 11.16
CA PRO A 46 14.22 15.76 11.38
C PRO A 46 13.54 16.37 10.15
N PHE A 47 14.00 16.03 8.94
CA PHE A 47 13.44 16.53 7.70
C PHE A 47 12.35 15.61 7.09
N ASP A 48 11.83 14.66 7.88
CA ASP A 48 10.69 13.87 7.45
C ASP A 48 9.42 14.75 7.48
N PRO A 49 8.82 15.08 6.32
CA PRO A 49 7.66 15.93 6.25
C PRO A 49 6.43 15.35 6.96
N ARG A 50 6.40 14.05 7.16
CA ARG A 50 5.30 13.35 7.85
C ARG A 50 5.27 13.66 9.35
N LEU A 51 6.38 14.12 9.96
CA LEU A 51 6.42 14.53 11.37
C LEU A 51 5.36 15.57 11.67
N MET A 52 5.25 16.62 10.84
CA MET A 52 4.26 17.67 11.02
C MET A 52 2.84 17.11 10.92
N ILE A 53 2.59 16.24 9.97
CA ILE A 53 1.26 15.68 9.69
C ILE A 53 0.80 14.73 10.80
N LYS A 54 1.71 14.03 11.46
CA LYS A 54 1.38 13.02 12.50
C LYS A 54 1.39 13.62 13.90
N ILE A 55 2.45 14.37 14.26
CA ILE A 55 2.63 14.87 15.63
C ILE A 55 1.66 16.01 15.94
N ALA A 56 1.52 17.00 15.05
CA ALA A 56 0.70 18.17 15.35
C ALA A 56 -0.77 17.82 15.64
N PRO A 57 -1.47 16.95 14.87
CA PRO A 57 -2.83 16.53 15.21
C PRO A 57 -2.92 15.73 16.50
N ALA A 58 -1.96 14.83 16.76
CA ALA A 58 -1.95 14.03 17.98
C ALA A 58 -1.86 14.89 19.23
N VAL A 59 -0.92 15.85 19.24
CA VAL A 59 -0.75 16.80 20.34
C VAL A 59 -1.95 17.73 20.47
N ALA A 60 -2.49 18.25 19.36
CA ALA A 60 -3.67 19.11 19.38
C ALA A 60 -4.90 18.41 19.95
N LYS A 61 -5.09 17.12 19.60
CA LYS A 61 -6.15 16.30 20.17
C LYS A 61 -5.95 16.08 21.67
N ALA A 62 -4.74 15.69 22.10
CA ALA A 62 -4.45 15.51 23.52
C ALA A 62 -4.66 16.79 24.33
N ALA A 63 -4.31 17.96 23.77
CA ALA A 63 -4.58 19.26 24.41
C ALA A 63 -6.08 19.56 24.55
N ALA A 64 -6.90 19.17 23.56
CA ALA A 64 -8.36 19.32 23.63
C ALA A 64 -8.96 18.35 24.66
N ASP A 65 -8.53 17.09 24.64
CA ASP A 65 -9.03 16.04 25.54
C ASP A 65 -8.68 16.33 27.02
N SER A 66 -7.49 16.93 27.27
CA SER A 66 -7.08 17.36 28.62
C SER A 66 -7.65 18.73 29.05
N GLY A 67 -8.45 19.36 28.22
CA GLY A 67 -9.15 20.61 28.53
C GLY A 67 -8.24 21.88 28.60
N VAL A 68 -6.97 21.78 28.20
CA VAL A 68 -6.02 22.91 28.23
C VAL A 68 -6.02 23.73 26.93
N ALA A 69 -6.69 23.24 25.88
CA ALA A 69 -6.79 23.94 24.63
C ALA A 69 -7.76 25.12 24.74
N LEU A 70 -7.25 26.35 24.65
CA LEU A 70 -8.08 27.56 24.66
C LEU A 70 -8.90 27.71 23.36
N ARG A 71 -8.46 27.08 22.27
CA ARG A 71 -9.13 27.06 20.97
C ARG A 71 -9.04 25.65 20.40
N PRO A 72 -9.88 24.72 20.87
CA PRO A 72 -9.88 23.36 20.36
C PRO A 72 -10.21 23.34 18.86
N ILE A 73 -9.59 22.41 18.14
CA ILE A 73 -9.83 22.24 16.71
C ILE A 73 -11.15 21.50 16.54
N ALA A 74 -12.17 22.18 15.99
CA ALA A 74 -13.51 21.62 15.82
C ALA A 74 -13.56 20.52 14.75
N ASP A 75 -12.75 20.65 13.70
CA ASP A 75 -12.65 19.68 12.61
C ASP A 75 -11.19 19.23 12.45
N MET A 76 -10.88 18.08 13.04
CA MET A 76 -9.55 17.50 13.02
C MET A 76 -9.17 16.97 11.63
N GLU A 77 -10.15 16.50 10.86
CA GLU A 77 -9.95 16.05 9.49
C GLU A 77 -9.49 17.22 8.60
N ALA A 78 -10.23 18.33 8.64
CA ALA A 78 -9.86 19.52 7.90
C ALA A 78 -8.51 20.10 8.35
N TYR A 79 -8.15 19.96 9.62
CA TYR A 79 -6.84 20.36 10.12
C TYR A 79 -5.71 19.49 9.54
N GLN A 80 -5.85 18.19 9.57
CA GLN A 80 -4.89 17.25 8.97
C GLN A 80 -4.73 17.51 7.47
N GLU A 81 -5.82 17.77 6.78
CA GLU A 81 -5.84 18.10 5.37
C GLU A 81 -5.03 19.38 5.05
N ARG A 82 -5.16 20.42 5.87
CA ARG A 82 -4.35 21.64 5.72
C ARG A 82 -2.88 21.37 5.90
N LEU A 83 -2.50 20.55 6.89
CA LEU A 83 -1.11 20.17 7.10
C LEU A 83 -0.55 19.37 5.92
N GLN A 84 -1.33 18.43 5.38
CA GLN A 84 -0.94 17.67 4.19
C GLN A 84 -0.75 18.56 2.96
N SER A 85 -1.66 19.51 2.73
CA SER A 85 -1.54 20.44 1.61
C SER A 85 -0.36 21.40 1.75
N PHE A 86 0.03 21.72 2.98
CA PHE A 86 1.21 22.53 3.25
C PHE A 86 2.52 21.78 2.98
N VAL A 87 2.55 20.49 3.30
CA VAL A 87 3.72 19.64 3.14
C VAL A 87 3.89 19.13 1.70
N TYR A 88 2.79 18.79 1.04
CA TYR A 88 2.80 18.21 -0.31
C TYR A 88 2.11 19.13 -1.30
N ALA A 89 2.87 19.76 -2.20
CA ALA A 89 2.32 20.61 -3.26
C ALA A 89 1.35 19.85 -4.20
N SER A 90 1.56 18.54 -4.40
CA SER A 90 0.68 17.65 -5.18
C SER A 90 -0.55 17.17 -4.40
N GLY A 91 -0.60 17.40 -3.10
CA GLY A 91 -1.65 16.90 -2.21
C GLY A 91 -3.06 17.37 -2.61
N THR A 92 -3.18 18.58 -3.12
CA THR A 92 -4.47 19.15 -3.51
C THR A 92 -5.15 18.37 -4.64
N THR A 93 -4.38 17.89 -5.62
CA THR A 93 -4.90 17.12 -6.76
C THR A 93 -5.21 15.66 -6.38
N MET A 94 -4.35 15.04 -5.59
CA MET A 94 -4.49 13.63 -5.22
C MET A 94 -5.44 13.38 -4.03
N LYS A 95 -5.67 14.39 -3.21
CA LYS A 95 -6.51 14.31 -2.01
C LYS A 95 -7.91 13.74 -2.24
N PRO A 96 -8.71 14.21 -3.23
CA PRO A 96 -10.03 13.64 -3.48
C PRO A 96 -9.97 12.15 -3.79
N ILE A 97 -8.92 11.72 -4.50
CA ILE A 97 -8.70 10.32 -4.90
C ILE A 97 -8.40 9.46 -3.67
N TYR A 98 -7.48 9.89 -2.80
CA TYR A 98 -7.17 9.18 -1.55
C TYR A 98 -8.37 9.13 -0.60
N THR A 99 -9.10 10.25 -0.46
CA THR A 99 -10.29 10.28 0.37
C THR A 99 -11.38 9.34 -0.15
N ALA A 100 -11.60 9.32 -1.45
CA ALA A 100 -12.54 8.38 -2.08
C ALA A 100 -12.11 6.92 -1.88
N ALA A 101 -10.81 6.62 -2.01
CA ALA A 101 -10.27 5.28 -1.79
C ALA A 101 -10.43 4.83 -0.32
N LYS A 102 -10.17 5.71 0.64
CA LYS A 102 -10.31 5.42 2.08
C LYS A 102 -11.77 5.24 2.53
N LYS A 103 -12.69 6.04 1.98
CA LYS A 103 -14.13 5.99 2.33
C LYS A 103 -14.89 4.90 1.57
N GLY A 104 -14.37 4.44 0.44
CA GLY A 104 -14.99 3.42 -0.40
C GLY A 104 -14.81 2.00 0.12
N LEU A 105 -15.45 1.04 -0.56
CA LEU A 105 -15.15 -0.37 -0.37
C LEU A 105 -13.70 -0.61 -0.77
N LYS A 106 -12.90 -1.20 0.13
CA LYS A 106 -11.51 -1.55 -0.14
C LYS A 106 -11.40 -2.44 -1.37
N LYS A 107 -10.88 -1.90 -2.45
CA LYS A 107 -10.65 -2.62 -3.69
C LYS A 107 -9.42 -3.52 -3.55
N ARG A 108 -9.45 -4.67 -4.21
CA ARG A 108 -8.26 -5.51 -4.35
C ARG A 108 -7.41 -4.99 -5.49
N VAL A 109 -6.10 -4.86 -5.25
CA VAL A 109 -5.13 -4.41 -6.26
C VAL A 109 -4.12 -5.52 -6.46
N ALA A 110 -4.04 -6.04 -7.70
CA ALA A 110 -3.09 -7.09 -8.05
C ALA A 110 -1.75 -6.47 -8.45
N TYR A 111 -0.69 -6.93 -7.81
CA TYR A 111 0.69 -6.58 -8.10
C TYR A 111 1.37 -7.77 -8.78
N SER A 112 1.70 -7.62 -10.05
CA SER A 112 2.25 -8.71 -10.88
C SER A 112 3.68 -9.13 -10.46
N GLU A 113 4.42 -8.22 -9.84
CA GLU A 113 5.80 -8.45 -9.39
C GLU A 113 5.85 -8.49 -7.87
N GLY A 114 5.04 -9.38 -7.26
CA GLY A 114 4.88 -9.46 -5.80
C GLY A 114 6.13 -9.81 -5.01
N GLU A 115 7.20 -10.23 -5.68
CA GLU A 115 8.50 -10.50 -5.07
C GLU A 115 9.46 -9.28 -5.14
N ASP A 116 9.11 -8.20 -5.86
CA ASP A 116 9.96 -7.00 -5.98
C ASP A 116 9.91 -6.15 -4.71
N GLU A 117 11.06 -5.65 -4.26
CA GLU A 117 11.17 -4.82 -3.05
C GLU A 117 10.26 -3.59 -3.11
N ARG A 118 10.23 -2.88 -4.23
CA ARG A 118 9.43 -1.66 -4.41
C ARG A 118 7.94 -1.96 -4.31
N VAL A 119 7.53 -3.12 -4.83
CA VAL A 119 6.14 -3.59 -4.75
C VAL A 119 5.77 -3.94 -3.32
N LEU A 120 6.63 -4.64 -2.58
CA LEU A 120 6.41 -4.99 -1.18
C LEU A 120 6.32 -3.73 -0.30
N ARG A 121 7.21 -2.75 -0.49
CA ARG A 121 7.15 -1.46 0.20
C ARG A 121 5.87 -0.69 -0.15
N ALA A 122 5.48 -0.65 -1.41
CA ALA A 122 4.22 -0.03 -1.84
C ALA A 122 3.00 -0.75 -1.24
N ALA A 123 3.00 -2.08 -1.19
CA ALA A 123 1.95 -2.86 -0.56
C ALA A 123 1.82 -2.57 0.94
N GLN A 124 2.96 -2.40 1.65
CA GLN A 124 2.96 -1.96 3.05
C GLN A 124 2.27 -0.60 3.22
N ILE A 125 2.64 0.39 2.41
CA ILE A 125 2.03 1.73 2.46
C ILE A 125 0.53 1.66 2.16
N VAL A 126 0.13 0.92 1.14
CA VAL A 126 -1.28 0.76 0.74
C VAL A 126 -2.11 0.11 1.84
N SER A 127 -1.54 -0.88 2.54
CA SER A 127 -2.18 -1.54 3.68
C SER A 127 -2.26 -0.60 4.89
N ASP A 128 -1.15 0.03 5.29
CA ASP A 128 -1.09 0.96 6.43
C ASP A 128 -2.03 2.15 6.26
N GLU A 129 -2.10 2.71 5.06
CA GLU A 129 -3.00 3.82 4.74
C GLU A 129 -4.47 3.38 4.52
N GLY A 130 -4.73 2.09 4.47
CA GLY A 130 -6.07 1.55 4.26
C GLY A 130 -6.68 1.87 2.90
N LEU A 131 -5.86 2.08 1.87
CA LEU A 131 -6.28 2.50 0.52
C LEU A 131 -6.89 1.35 -0.28
N ALA A 132 -6.30 0.16 -0.18
CA ALA A 132 -6.72 -1.02 -0.91
C ALA A 132 -6.26 -2.30 -0.19
N ARG A 133 -6.66 -3.46 -0.70
CA ARG A 133 -6.16 -4.77 -0.26
C ARG A 133 -5.19 -5.31 -1.32
N PRO A 134 -3.89 -5.39 -1.05
CA PRO A 134 -2.90 -5.93 -1.96
C PRO A 134 -3.14 -7.41 -2.25
N THR A 135 -2.97 -7.81 -3.51
CA THR A 135 -2.88 -9.21 -3.94
C THR A 135 -1.55 -9.36 -4.66
N LEU A 136 -0.60 -10.03 -4.03
CA LEU A 136 0.75 -10.23 -4.54
C LEU A 136 0.81 -11.48 -5.42
N ILE A 137 1.33 -11.36 -6.62
CA ILE A 137 1.52 -12.50 -7.52
C ILE A 137 2.98 -12.93 -7.44
N GLY A 138 3.22 -14.15 -7.00
CA GLY A 138 4.56 -14.68 -6.81
C GLY A 138 4.58 -15.97 -5.99
N ARG A 139 5.77 -16.37 -5.59
CA ARG A 139 6.01 -17.55 -4.74
C ARG A 139 5.87 -17.16 -3.27
N PRO A 140 4.94 -17.79 -2.51
CA PRO A 140 4.67 -17.39 -1.12
C PRO A 140 5.93 -17.41 -0.24
N ALA A 141 6.76 -18.45 -0.34
CA ALA A 141 7.97 -18.56 0.44
C ALA A 141 8.97 -17.42 0.18
N VAL A 142 9.13 -17.01 -1.09
CA VAL A 142 10.03 -15.91 -1.47
C VAL A 142 9.48 -14.57 -1.01
N ILE A 143 8.17 -14.37 -1.11
CA ILE A 143 7.52 -13.16 -0.61
C ILE A 143 7.73 -13.04 0.91
N ALA A 144 7.50 -14.12 1.67
CA ALA A 144 7.67 -14.12 3.12
C ALA A 144 9.12 -13.83 3.52
N GLU A 145 10.12 -14.50 2.90
CA GLU A 145 11.55 -14.25 3.11
C GLU A 145 11.92 -12.79 2.87
N ARG A 146 11.46 -12.22 1.76
CA ARG A 146 11.76 -10.81 1.42
C ARG A 146 11.07 -9.81 2.34
N ILE A 147 9.87 -10.11 2.84
CA ILE A 147 9.21 -9.28 3.85
C ILE A 147 10.07 -9.18 5.11
N GLU A 148 10.66 -10.30 5.55
CA GLU A 148 11.60 -10.33 6.68
C GLU A 148 12.90 -9.58 6.36
N ASP A 149 13.53 -9.85 5.22
CA ASP A 149 14.78 -9.22 4.79
C ASP A 149 14.68 -7.70 4.70
N PHE A 150 13.54 -7.20 4.24
CA PHE A 150 13.31 -5.76 4.10
C PHE A 150 12.73 -5.11 5.36
N GLY A 151 12.54 -5.87 6.44
CA GLY A 151 11.99 -5.39 7.71
C GLY A 151 10.54 -4.90 7.62
N LEU A 152 9.75 -5.45 6.70
CA LEU A 152 8.35 -5.09 6.51
C LEU A 152 7.45 -5.83 7.51
N ARG A 153 6.25 -5.27 7.75
CA ARG A 153 5.30 -5.78 8.76
C ARG A 153 4.10 -6.49 8.15
N LEU A 154 4.09 -6.69 6.84
CA LEU A 154 3.00 -7.31 6.11
C LEU A 154 2.74 -8.75 6.58
N LYS A 155 1.47 -9.08 6.80
CA LYS A 155 1.02 -10.42 7.21
C LYS A 155 0.07 -11.00 6.17
N GLU A 156 0.41 -12.18 5.67
CA GLU A 156 -0.44 -12.90 4.72
C GLU A 156 -1.83 -13.20 5.33
N GLY A 157 -2.87 -13.04 4.53
CA GLY A 157 -4.26 -13.23 4.93
C GLY A 157 -4.87 -12.04 5.66
N LEU A 158 -4.05 -11.19 6.32
CA LEU A 158 -4.50 -9.97 6.99
C LEU A 158 -4.30 -8.74 6.10
N ASP A 159 -3.06 -8.47 5.73
CA ASP A 159 -2.65 -7.26 4.98
C ASP A 159 -2.63 -7.49 3.48
N TYR A 160 -2.31 -8.70 3.04
CA TYR A 160 -2.26 -9.07 1.63
C TYR A 160 -2.70 -10.51 1.39
N GLU A 161 -3.05 -10.80 0.13
CA GLU A 161 -3.32 -12.15 -0.39
C GLU A 161 -2.22 -12.52 -1.38
N VAL A 162 -1.92 -13.83 -1.51
CA VAL A 162 -0.96 -14.33 -2.50
C VAL A 162 -1.68 -15.12 -3.60
N VAL A 163 -1.28 -14.87 -4.84
CA VAL A 163 -1.58 -15.73 -5.99
C VAL A 163 -0.31 -16.49 -6.33
N ASN A 164 -0.26 -17.76 -5.94
CA ASN A 164 0.87 -18.63 -6.24
C ASN A 164 0.78 -19.11 -7.69
N VAL A 165 1.71 -18.65 -8.52
CA VAL A 165 1.78 -18.95 -9.95
C VAL A 165 1.87 -20.46 -10.25
N GLU A 166 2.47 -21.23 -9.32
CA GLU A 166 2.75 -22.66 -9.54
C GLU A 166 1.61 -23.56 -9.07
N GLN A 167 0.81 -23.12 -8.09
CA GLN A 167 -0.17 -23.96 -7.39
C GLN A 167 -1.57 -23.37 -7.33
N ASP A 168 -1.85 -22.24 -7.99
CA ASP A 168 -3.19 -21.63 -7.99
C ASP A 168 -4.15 -22.47 -8.83
N ASP A 169 -5.24 -22.90 -8.24
CA ASP A 169 -6.28 -23.71 -8.91
C ASP A 169 -6.85 -23.02 -10.16
N ARG A 170 -6.84 -21.68 -10.16
CA ARG A 170 -7.30 -20.84 -11.28
C ARG A 170 -6.32 -20.79 -12.46
N TYR A 171 -5.09 -21.30 -12.30
CA TYR A 171 -4.08 -21.28 -13.36
C TYR A 171 -4.58 -21.93 -14.65
N ARG A 172 -5.35 -23.03 -14.51
CA ARG A 172 -5.95 -23.73 -15.67
C ARG A 172 -6.91 -22.80 -16.42
N ASP A 173 -7.76 -22.11 -15.72
CA ASP A 173 -8.74 -21.19 -16.30
C ASP A 173 -8.06 -19.97 -16.93
N PHE A 174 -6.98 -19.48 -16.33
CA PHE A 174 -6.21 -18.35 -16.84
C PHE A 174 -5.61 -18.67 -18.22
N TRP A 175 -4.86 -19.77 -18.37
CA TRP A 175 -4.26 -20.07 -19.66
C TRP A 175 -5.31 -20.49 -20.70
N GLN A 176 -6.41 -21.14 -20.33
CA GLN A 176 -7.51 -21.47 -21.25
C GLN A 176 -8.20 -20.21 -21.77
N THR A 177 -8.48 -19.27 -20.90
CA THR A 177 -9.08 -17.98 -21.27
C THR A 177 -8.13 -17.17 -22.15
N TYR A 178 -6.85 -17.10 -21.79
CA TYR A 178 -5.82 -16.45 -22.61
C TYR A 178 -5.71 -17.10 -24.00
N HIS A 179 -5.68 -18.43 -24.08
CA HIS A 179 -5.66 -19.14 -25.35
C HIS A 179 -6.89 -18.79 -26.21
N ARG A 180 -8.08 -18.86 -25.66
CA ARG A 180 -9.33 -18.52 -26.38
C ARG A 180 -9.33 -17.10 -26.95
N MET A 181 -8.73 -16.14 -26.22
CA MET A 181 -8.61 -14.76 -26.67
C MET A 181 -7.54 -14.56 -27.76
N THR A 182 -6.57 -15.45 -27.83
CA THR A 182 -5.37 -15.28 -28.67
C THR A 182 -5.19 -16.36 -29.76
N GLU A 183 -5.99 -17.39 -29.78
CA GLU A 183 -5.91 -18.50 -30.77
C GLU A 183 -5.94 -18.00 -32.20
N ARG A 184 -6.76 -17.00 -32.52
CA ARG A 184 -6.81 -16.38 -33.85
C ARG A 184 -5.53 -15.59 -34.19
N LYS A 185 -4.67 -15.31 -33.22
CA LYS A 185 -3.36 -14.70 -33.41
C LYS A 185 -2.23 -15.73 -33.51
N GLY A 186 -2.57 -17.03 -33.60
CA GLY A 186 -1.63 -18.12 -33.75
C GLY A 186 -1.01 -18.63 -32.43
N ILE A 187 -1.52 -18.22 -31.28
CA ILE A 187 -1.06 -18.73 -29.97
C ILE A 187 -1.66 -20.11 -29.75
N THR A 188 -0.80 -21.12 -29.71
CA THR A 188 -1.20 -22.51 -29.41
C THR A 188 -1.41 -22.71 -27.92
N VAL A 189 -2.11 -23.78 -27.54
CA VAL A 189 -2.32 -24.18 -26.14
C VAL A 189 -0.99 -24.29 -25.37
N GLN A 190 0.05 -24.86 -26.01
CA GLN A 190 1.36 -25.01 -25.37
C GLN A 190 2.02 -23.64 -25.12
N VAL A 191 1.97 -22.77 -26.12
CA VAL A 191 2.50 -21.40 -26.01
C VAL A 191 1.75 -20.63 -24.92
N ALA A 192 0.42 -20.72 -24.88
CA ALA A 192 -0.40 -20.06 -23.85
C ALA A 192 -0.01 -20.49 -22.42
N LYS A 193 0.22 -21.80 -22.21
CA LYS A 193 0.71 -22.32 -20.92
C LYS A 193 2.10 -21.80 -20.57
N ILE A 194 3.03 -21.76 -21.51
CA ILE A 194 4.39 -21.26 -21.29
C ILE A 194 4.37 -19.76 -20.99
N GLU A 195 3.66 -18.97 -21.78
CA GLU A 195 3.56 -17.52 -21.57
C GLU A 195 2.93 -17.19 -20.21
N MET A 196 1.87 -17.91 -19.81
CA MET A 196 1.22 -17.71 -18.52
C MET A 196 2.18 -17.96 -17.35
N ARG A 197 3.09 -18.93 -17.45
CA ARG A 197 4.11 -19.18 -16.42
C ARG A 197 5.23 -18.14 -16.40
N ARG A 198 5.61 -17.62 -17.58
CA ARG A 198 6.76 -16.73 -17.72
C ARG A 198 6.43 -15.26 -17.49
N ARG A 199 5.15 -14.87 -17.67
CA ARG A 199 4.73 -13.47 -17.61
C ARG A 199 3.75 -13.26 -16.47
N LEU A 200 4.26 -12.88 -15.32
CA LEU A 200 3.45 -12.59 -14.14
C LEU A 200 2.37 -11.52 -14.41
N SER A 201 2.67 -10.58 -15.31
CA SER A 201 1.70 -9.57 -15.76
C SER A 201 0.47 -10.17 -16.45
N LEU A 202 0.60 -11.31 -17.14
CA LEU A 202 -0.55 -12.03 -17.71
C LEU A 202 -1.43 -12.62 -16.61
N ILE A 203 -0.83 -13.17 -15.56
CA ILE A 203 -1.58 -13.68 -14.41
C ILE A 203 -2.32 -12.54 -13.72
N GLY A 204 -1.67 -11.40 -13.55
CA GLY A 204 -2.31 -10.18 -13.02
C GLY A 204 -3.51 -9.76 -13.85
N ALA A 205 -3.34 -9.69 -15.17
CA ALA A 205 -4.41 -9.34 -16.10
C ALA A 205 -5.56 -10.35 -16.07
N MET A 206 -5.26 -11.64 -16.02
CA MET A 206 -6.30 -12.68 -15.92
C MET A 206 -7.01 -12.64 -14.57
N SER A 207 -6.31 -12.44 -13.49
CA SER A 207 -6.90 -12.31 -12.14
C SER A 207 -7.91 -11.17 -12.08
N VAL A 208 -7.60 -10.03 -12.70
CA VAL A 208 -8.51 -8.88 -12.77
C VAL A 208 -9.66 -9.15 -13.74
N SER A 209 -9.39 -9.72 -14.91
CA SER A 209 -10.39 -10.06 -15.90
C SER A 209 -11.46 -11.01 -15.35
N TYR A 210 -11.07 -11.95 -14.49
CA TYR A 210 -11.99 -12.90 -13.87
C TYR A 210 -12.90 -12.27 -12.81
N THR A 211 -12.52 -11.12 -12.25
CA THR A 211 -13.29 -10.45 -11.20
C THR A 211 -14.15 -9.30 -11.71
N HIS A 212 -13.79 -8.70 -12.85
CA HIS A 212 -14.41 -7.45 -13.32
C HIS A 212 -14.86 -7.43 -14.78
N LEU A 213 -14.38 -8.34 -15.62
CA LEU A 213 -14.80 -8.45 -17.02
C LEU A 213 -15.75 -9.63 -17.18
N THR A 214 -17.01 -9.42 -16.87
CA THR A 214 -18.04 -10.04 -17.69
C THR A 214 -17.89 -9.41 -19.08
N LEU A 215 -17.20 -10.08 -19.99
CA LEU A 215 -17.31 -9.78 -21.42
C LEU A 215 -18.80 -9.81 -21.72
N PRO A 216 -19.39 -8.75 -22.31
CA PRO A 216 -20.76 -8.85 -22.78
C PRO A 216 -20.77 -9.94 -23.83
N THR A 217 -21.31 -11.10 -23.47
CA THR A 217 -21.67 -12.15 -24.42
C THR A 217 -22.92 -11.69 -25.11
N ASN A 218 -22.85 -10.61 -25.87
CA ASN A 218 -23.83 -10.33 -26.89
C ASN A 218 -23.38 -11.03 -28.14
N ARG A 219 -23.78 -12.30 -28.22
CA ARG A 219 -24.12 -12.93 -29.48
C ARG A 219 -25.61 -13.15 -29.46
N GLU A 220 -26.33 -12.17 -29.88
CA GLU A 220 -27.55 -12.39 -30.64
C GLU A 220 -27.26 -12.00 -32.09
N VAL A 221 -27.23 -12.99 -32.94
CA VAL A 221 -27.46 -12.90 -34.38
C VAL A 221 -28.87 -13.33 -34.62
#